data_45cae78278b99e3f4123e9b3bc453297
#
_entry.id   45cae78278b99e3f4123e9b3bc453297
#
_cell.length_a   1.000
_cell.length_b   1.000
_cell.length_c   1.000
_cell.angle_alpha   90.00
_cell.angle_beta   90.00
_cell.angle_gamma   90.00
#
_symmetry.space_group_name_H-M   'P 1'
#
loop_
_entity.id
_entity.type
_entity.pdbx_description
1 polymer ?
#
loop_
_entity_poly.entity_id
_entity_poly.type
_entity_poly.pdbx_seq_one_letter_code
_entity_poly.pdbx_strand_id
1 'polypeptide(L)'
;VKSVSIAGVAKSFGGLSVLSGVDLEVPSGSFTAILGSSGSGKTTLLRIIAGFERPDAGVVRLGQRLVDDAEHQFVPCERRRIGYVPQEGALFPHLSVGRNVAFGLARQDRRGTRVGELLELVGLAGLARRYPHQLSGGQQQRVALARALAPDPEIVLLDEPFSSLDASLRASVRADVHGVLRLAGATSILVTHDQDEALSMADQVAILRGGVIAQINTPSSLYSLPRDAELAQFLGEANLVEGTVSGKTVQTALGDLAMAAGPAPSAGPVRVMVRPEQLILGDAATPGVSSVVRSYEYFGHDAVVRVLPENGGLPELVVRITGGAPLVPGTRVGVSVHGAVMVWPTGDREPRPGAWESERERITHA
;
A
#
# COMPACT_ATOMS: atom_id res chain seq x y z
N VAL A 1 11.22 9.21 -18.70
CA VAL A 1 10.71 8.72 -17.41
C VAL A 1 11.76 9.04 -16.34
N LYS A 2 11.34 9.54 -15.19
CA LYS A 2 12.25 9.99 -14.11
C LYS A 2 11.94 9.27 -12.80
N SER A 3 13.01 8.96 -12.04
CA SER A 3 12.89 8.58 -10.64
C SER A 3 12.44 9.75 -9.77
N VAL A 4 11.96 9.47 -8.57
CA VAL A 4 11.71 10.47 -7.53
C VAL A 4 12.57 10.12 -6.33
N SER A 5 13.36 11.09 -5.85
CA SER A 5 14.18 10.94 -4.66
C SER A 5 13.80 12.02 -3.64
N ILE A 6 13.55 11.59 -2.43
CA ILE A 6 13.17 12.42 -1.28
C ILE A 6 14.14 12.08 -0.17
N ALA A 7 14.83 13.09 0.36
CA ALA A 7 15.79 12.93 1.43
C ALA A 7 15.53 13.91 2.58
N GLY A 8 15.28 13.38 3.77
CA GLY A 8 15.11 14.11 5.01
C GLY A 8 13.94 15.10 5.01
N VAL A 9 12.87 14.86 4.22
CA VAL A 9 11.77 15.81 4.10
C VAL A 9 10.95 15.89 5.38
N ALA A 10 10.86 17.10 5.93
CA ALA A 10 10.07 17.45 7.09
C ALA A 10 9.02 18.51 6.77
N LYS A 11 7.87 18.45 7.46
CA LYS A 11 6.79 19.45 7.32
C LYS A 11 5.95 19.53 8.58
N SER A 12 5.69 20.77 9.00
CA SER A 12 4.81 21.06 10.13
C SER A 12 3.77 22.09 9.75
N PHE A 13 2.60 22.02 10.39
CA PHE A 13 1.53 23.01 10.27
C PHE A 13 1.09 23.45 11.66
N GLY A 14 1.18 24.74 11.94
CA GLY A 14 0.75 25.32 13.22
C GLY A 14 1.46 24.67 14.43
N GLY A 15 2.70 24.24 14.29
CA GLY A 15 3.46 23.55 15.34
C GLY A 15 3.25 22.03 15.42
N LEU A 16 2.30 21.47 14.67
CA LEU A 16 2.11 20.01 14.56
C LEU A 16 3.03 19.45 13.46
N SER A 17 3.95 18.58 13.83
CA SER A 17 4.79 17.86 12.85
C SER A 17 3.94 16.81 12.12
N VAL A 18 3.95 16.88 10.80
CA VAL A 18 3.23 15.96 9.90
C VAL A 18 4.21 15.01 9.21
N LEU A 19 5.38 15.53 8.80
CA LEU A 19 6.47 14.74 8.25
C LEU A 19 7.75 15.05 9.04
N SER A 20 8.51 14.02 9.40
CA SER A 20 9.61 14.10 10.36
C SER A 20 10.92 13.50 9.81
N GLY A 21 11.33 13.92 8.61
CA GLY A 21 12.53 13.39 7.96
C GLY A 21 12.21 12.15 7.11
N VAL A 22 11.39 12.36 6.08
CA VAL A 22 11.00 11.29 5.15
C VAL A 22 12.10 11.07 4.13
N ASP A 23 12.55 9.81 4.02
CA ASP A 23 13.43 9.31 2.96
C ASP A 23 12.66 8.34 2.08
N LEU A 24 12.64 8.55 0.76
CA LEU A 24 11.96 7.68 -0.18
C LEU A 24 12.63 7.73 -1.57
N GLU A 25 12.93 6.55 -2.10
CA GLU A 25 13.39 6.39 -3.47
C GLU A 25 12.32 5.67 -4.30
N VAL A 26 11.90 6.31 -5.40
CA VAL A 26 10.96 5.75 -6.39
C VAL A 26 11.72 5.50 -7.69
N PRO A 27 11.94 4.24 -8.08
CA PRO A 27 12.64 3.92 -9.31
C PRO A 27 11.90 4.44 -10.56
N SER A 28 12.67 4.78 -11.59
CA SER A 28 12.12 5.21 -12.89
C SER A 28 11.23 4.11 -13.50
N GLY A 29 10.01 4.47 -13.92
CA GLY A 29 9.04 3.56 -14.53
C GLY A 29 8.37 2.59 -13.56
N SER A 30 8.66 2.68 -12.26
CA SER A 30 7.99 1.84 -11.24
C SER A 30 6.65 2.43 -10.79
N PHE A 31 5.81 1.56 -10.27
CA PHE A 31 4.60 1.91 -9.55
C PHE A 31 4.84 1.76 -8.04
N THR A 32 4.91 2.87 -7.31
CA THR A 32 5.13 2.89 -5.87
C THR A 32 3.86 3.30 -5.15
N ALA A 33 3.43 2.52 -4.14
CA ALA A 33 2.36 2.92 -3.25
C ALA A 33 2.92 3.48 -1.93
N ILE A 34 2.33 4.58 -1.45
CA ILE A 34 2.56 5.12 -0.09
C ILE A 34 1.30 4.79 0.71
N LEU A 35 1.40 3.82 1.60
CA LEU A 35 0.30 3.33 2.43
C LEU A 35 0.45 3.85 3.86
N GLY A 36 -0.66 4.24 4.48
CA GLY A 36 -0.66 4.70 5.88
C GLY A 36 -2.05 5.04 6.35
N SER A 37 -2.24 5.17 7.65
CA SER A 37 -3.52 5.58 8.26
C SER A 37 -3.93 7.00 7.83
N SER A 38 -5.20 7.33 8.02
CA SER A 38 -5.68 8.70 7.80
C SER A 38 -4.89 9.68 8.69
N GLY A 39 -4.49 10.81 8.12
CA GLY A 39 -3.70 11.82 8.85
C GLY A 39 -2.20 11.51 8.98
N SER A 40 -1.67 10.42 8.43
CA SER A 40 -0.23 10.08 8.52
C SER A 40 0.70 11.00 7.70
N GLY A 41 0.17 11.92 6.88
CA GLY A 41 0.96 12.86 6.08
C GLY A 41 1.11 12.49 4.60
N LYS A 42 0.44 11.44 4.11
CA LYS A 42 0.52 10.95 2.72
C LYS A 42 0.23 12.03 1.67
N THR A 43 -0.93 12.67 1.77
CA THR A 43 -1.32 13.76 0.86
C THR A 43 -0.34 14.93 0.95
N THR A 44 0.16 15.25 2.14
CA THR A 44 1.18 16.30 2.33
C THR A 44 2.46 15.96 1.58
N LEU A 45 2.95 14.72 1.71
CA LEU A 45 4.14 14.26 0.98
C LEU A 45 3.91 14.32 -0.53
N LEU A 46 2.74 13.86 -1.00
CA LEU A 46 2.39 13.91 -2.43
C LEU A 46 2.34 15.36 -2.94
N ARG A 47 1.76 16.30 -2.17
CA ARG A 47 1.70 17.72 -2.50
C ARG A 47 3.07 18.38 -2.54
N ILE A 48 4.00 17.95 -1.68
CA ILE A 48 5.40 18.40 -1.72
C ILE A 48 6.08 17.91 -3.01
N ILE A 49 5.91 16.65 -3.39
CA ILE A 49 6.44 16.11 -4.65
C ILE A 49 5.85 16.88 -5.85
N ALA A 50 4.55 17.16 -5.82
CA ALA A 50 3.86 17.90 -6.88
C ALA A 50 4.30 19.37 -6.97
N GLY A 51 4.80 19.98 -5.88
CA GLY A 51 5.13 21.39 -5.79
C GLY A 51 3.95 22.30 -5.44
N PHE A 52 2.90 21.75 -4.84
CA PHE A 52 1.78 22.49 -4.25
C PHE A 52 2.08 22.95 -2.82
N GLU A 53 3.02 22.27 -2.16
CA GLU A 53 3.46 22.57 -0.80
C GLU A 53 4.98 22.56 -0.76
N ARG A 54 5.58 23.41 0.07
CA ARG A 54 7.03 23.39 0.32
C ARG A 54 7.33 22.59 1.58
N PRO A 55 8.39 21.78 1.59
CA PRO A 55 8.91 21.21 2.82
C PRO A 55 9.50 22.30 3.71
N ASP A 56 9.60 22.05 5.01
CA ASP A 56 10.29 22.91 5.95
C ASP A 56 11.80 22.54 6.05
N ALA A 57 12.13 21.28 5.68
CA ALA A 57 13.50 20.78 5.57
C ALA A 57 13.56 19.63 4.56
N GLY A 58 14.76 19.27 4.12
CA GLY A 58 15.02 18.15 3.23
C GLY A 58 15.04 18.53 1.76
N VAL A 59 15.16 17.52 0.89
CA VAL A 59 15.43 17.69 -0.53
C VAL A 59 14.49 16.81 -1.35
N VAL A 60 13.97 17.36 -2.46
CA VAL A 60 13.19 16.63 -3.46
C VAL A 60 13.87 16.73 -4.82
N ARG A 61 14.07 15.58 -5.47
CA ARG A 61 14.64 15.47 -6.83
C ARG A 61 13.71 14.70 -7.75
N LEU A 62 13.65 15.11 -9.00
CA LEU A 62 12.97 14.40 -10.09
C LEU A 62 14.03 14.02 -11.14
N GLY A 63 14.43 12.76 -11.14
CA GLY A 63 15.65 12.30 -11.80
C GLY A 63 16.87 13.05 -11.22
N GLN A 64 17.69 13.64 -12.09
CA GLN A 64 18.85 14.42 -11.68
C GLN A 64 18.50 15.87 -11.27
N ARG A 65 17.26 16.32 -11.51
CA ARG A 65 16.87 17.70 -11.27
C ARG A 65 16.46 17.91 -9.81
N LEU A 66 17.16 18.81 -9.11
CA LEU A 66 16.72 19.35 -7.84
C LEU A 66 15.48 20.22 -8.06
N VAL A 67 14.37 19.93 -7.38
CA VAL A 67 13.12 20.70 -7.50
C VAL A 67 12.74 21.44 -6.23
N ASP A 68 13.21 21.00 -5.08
CA ASP A 68 13.05 21.69 -3.80
C ASP A 68 14.15 21.28 -2.82
N ASP A 69 14.74 22.26 -2.11
CA ASP A 69 15.72 22.05 -1.04
C ASP A 69 15.32 22.74 0.26
N ALA A 70 14.06 23.12 0.36
CA ALA A 70 13.44 23.85 1.46
C ALA A 70 13.93 25.31 1.63
N GLU A 71 15.14 25.61 1.23
CA GLU A 71 15.77 26.92 1.47
C GLU A 71 15.83 27.79 0.20
N HIS A 72 16.58 27.37 -0.80
CA HIS A 72 16.97 28.19 -1.95
C HIS A 72 16.23 27.83 -3.24
N GLN A 73 16.10 26.53 -3.51
CA GLN A 73 15.52 26.04 -4.75
C GLN A 73 14.04 25.69 -4.57
N PHE A 74 13.19 26.27 -5.40
CA PHE A 74 11.79 25.85 -5.52
C PHE A 74 11.35 25.91 -6.98
N VAL A 75 10.95 24.76 -7.50
CA VAL A 75 10.32 24.64 -8.82
C VAL A 75 8.81 24.49 -8.60
N PRO A 76 7.99 25.44 -9.05
CA PRO A 76 6.53 25.36 -8.89
C PRO A 76 5.93 24.23 -9.74
N CYS A 77 4.73 23.78 -9.38
CA CYS A 77 4.08 22.59 -9.91
C CYS A 77 3.98 22.58 -11.45
N GLU A 78 3.65 23.72 -12.08
CA GLU A 78 3.50 23.85 -13.54
C GLU A 78 4.81 23.60 -14.31
N ARG A 79 5.96 23.64 -13.64
CA ARG A 79 7.28 23.40 -14.22
C ARG A 79 7.89 22.04 -13.85
N ARG A 80 7.18 21.22 -13.06
CA ARG A 80 7.66 19.89 -12.64
C ARG A 80 7.34 18.78 -13.65
N ARG A 81 6.43 19.03 -14.61
CA ARG A 81 5.97 18.05 -15.62
C ARG A 81 5.39 16.79 -14.99
N ILE A 82 4.58 16.98 -13.97
CA ILE A 82 3.89 15.92 -13.21
C ILE A 82 2.41 15.90 -13.60
N GLY A 83 1.88 14.71 -13.84
CA GLY A 83 0.44 14.46 -13.89
C GLY A 83 -0.09 14.26 -12.47
N TYR A 84 -1.14 14.96 -12.08
CA TYR A 84 -1.74 14.84 -10.75
C TYR A 84 -3.21 14.44 -10.85
N VAL A 85 -3.59 13.36 -10.18
CA VAL A 85 -4.96 12.88 -10.05
C VAL A 85 -5.40 13.08 -8.60
N PRO A 86 -6.26 14.06 -8.31
CA PRO A 86 -6.70 14.34 -6.94
C PRO A 86 -7.77 13.35 -6.49
N GLN A 87 -7.99 13.28 -5.18
CA GLN A 87 -8.88 12.34 -4.49
C GLN A 87 -10.32 12.31 -5.06
N GLU A 88 -10.91 13.45 -5.37
CA GLU A 88 -12.27 13.55 -5.89
C GLU A 88 -12.37 13.57 -7.42
N GLY A 89 -11.29 13.16 -8.13
CA GLY A 89 -11.23 13.25 -9.60
C GLY A 89 -11.23 14.69 -10.11
N ALA A 90 -11.84 15.61 -9.38
CA ALA A 90 -11.92 17.07 -9.58
C ALA A 90 -12.04 17.50 -11.06
N LEU A 91 -13.00 16.91 -11.78
CA LEU A 91 -13.29 17.31 -13.15
C LEU A 91 -13.94 18.68 -13.17
N PHE A 92 -13.66 19.48 -14.18
CA PHE A 92 -14.33 20.75 -14.42
C PHE A 92 -15.76 20.49 -14.87
N PRO A 93 -16.80 20.78 -14.06
CA PRO A 93 -18.16 20.37 -14.33
C PRO A 93 -18.77 21.09 -15.55
N HIS A 94 -18.27 22.26 -15.86
CA HIS A 94 -18.68 23.10 -16.99
C HIS A 94 -17.98 22.74 -18.32
N LEU A 95 -16.99 21.84 -18.29
CA LEU A 95 -16.29 21.36 -19.47
C LEU A 95 -16.74 19.96 -19.85
N SER A 96 -16.84 19.69 -21.15
CA SER A 96 -17.04 18.32 -21.62
C SER A 96 -15.83 17.43 -21.29
N VAL A 97 -16.01 16.11 -21.39
CA VAL A 97 -14.95 15.11 -21.19
C VAL A 97 -13.71 15.42 -22.05
N GLY A 98 -13.89 15.63 -23.34
CA GLY A 98 -12.78 15.98 -24.23
C GLY A 98 -12.09 17.31 -23.85
N ARG A 99 -12.84 18.29 -23.37
CA ARG A 99 -12.26 19.57 -22.90
C ARG A 99 -11.56 19.40 -21.55
N ASN A 100 -12.04 18.53 -20.68
CA ASN A 100 -11.34 18.17 -19.45
C ASN A 100 -9.98 17.55 -19.76
N VAL A 101 -9.93 16.55 -20.64
CA VAL A 101 -8.66 15.90 -21.06
C VAL A 101 -7.73 16.91 -21.74
N ALA A 102 -8.26 17.76 -22.62
CA ALA A 102 -7.50 18.77 -23.34
C ALA A 102 -7.01 19.94 -22.47
N PHE A 103 -7.45 20.02 -21.20
CA PHE A 103 -7.21 21.20 -20.36
C PHE A 103 -5.70 21.49 -20.16
N GLY A 104 -4.91 20.43 -19.92
CA GLY A 104 -3.46 20.53 -19.72
C GLY A 104 -2.64 20.64 -21.01
N LEU A 105 -3.27 20.48 -22.19
CA LEU A 105 -2.58 20.55 -23.49
C LEU A 105 -2.31 21.98 -23.91
N ALA A 106 -1.20 22.20 -24.59
CA ALA A 106 -0.91 23.46 -25.27
C ALA A 106 -2.02 23.75 -26.29
N ARG A 107 -2.29 25.04 -26.56
CA ARG A 107 -3.44 25.48 -27.38
C ARG A 107 -3.45 24.87 -28.79
N GLN A 108 -2.26 24.64 -29.36
CA GLN A 108 -2.06 24.02 -30.66
C GLN A 108 -2.41 22.52 -30.65
N ASP A 109 -2.17 21.80 -29.53
CA ASP A 109 -2.32 20.35 -29.44
C ASP A 109 -3.76 19.94 -29.05
N ARG A 110 -4.60 20.90 -28.62
CA ARG A 110 -6.00 20.64 -28.22
C ARG A 110 -6.90 20.16 -29.37
N ARG A 111 -6.51 20.39 -30.61
CA ARG A 111 -7.25 19.98 -31.82
C ARG A 111 -6.67 18.74 -32.49
N GLY A 112 -5.57 18.20 -31.95
CA GLY A 112 -4.93 16.99 -32.45
C GLY A 112 -5.66 15.71 -32.04
N THR A 113 -5.09 14.57 -32.44
CA THR A 113 -5.62 13.22 -32.12
C THR A 113 -5.45 12.80 -30.67
N ARG A 114 -4.55 13.46 -29.94
CA ARG A 114 -4.12 13.09 -28.58
C ARG A 114 -5.28 12.87 -27.60
N VAL A 115 -6.32 13.71 -27.65
CA VAL A 115 -7.50 13.56 -26.77
C VAL A 115 -8.27 12.28 -27.12
N GLY A 116 -8.42 11.97 -28.40
CA GLY A 116 -9.04 10.73 -28.89
C GLY A 116 -8.25 9.50 -28.44
N GLU A 117 -6.95 9.49 -28.65
CA GLU A 117 -6.02 8.42 -28.25
C GLU A 117 -6.08 8.15 -26.73
N LEU A 118 -6.09 9.22 -25.92
CA LEU A 118 -6.20 9.09 -24.48
C LEU A 118 -7.57 8.56 -24.03
N LEU A 119 -8.65 8.99 -24.69
CA LEU A 119 -9.98 8.47 -24.39
C LEU A 119 -10.14 7.00 -24.81
N GLU A 120 -9.49 6.58 -25.88
CA GLU A 120 -9.41 5.17 -26.26
C GLU A 120 -8.59 4.38 -25.23
N LEU A 121 -7.42 4.89 -24.84
CA LEU A 121 -6.53 4.28 -23.84
C LEU A 121 -7.24 4.00 -22.52
N VAL A 122 -8.10 4.94 -22.05
CA VAL A 122 -8.86 4.76 -20.80
C VAL A 122 -10.24 4.10 -21.01
N GLY A 123 -10.53 3.56 -22.19
CA GLY A 123 -11.78 2.87 -22.51
C GLY A 123 -13.02 3.78 -22.56
N LEU A 124 -12.86 5.05 -22.92
CA LEU A 124 -13.93 6.05 -23.00
C LEU A 124 -14.12 6.62 -24.42
N ALA A 125 -13.78 5.84 -25.45
CA ALA A 125 -14.01 6.21 -26.84
C ALA A 125 -15.47 6.64 -27.06
N GLY A 126 -15.68 7.71 -27.84
CA GLY A 126 -17.02 8.24 -28.16
C GLY A 126 -17.66 9.11 -27.06
N LEU A 127 -17.08 9.21 -25.84
CA LEU A 127 -17.65 10.00 -24.74
C LEU A 127 -17.15 11.45 -24.69
N ALA A 128 -16.34 11.91 -25.63
CA ALA A 128 -15.69 13.23 -25.63
C ALA A 128 -16.65 14.41 -25.47
N ARG A 129 -17.92 14.28 -25.94
CA ARG A 129 -18.95 15.34 -25.87
C ARG A 129 -19.76 15.33 -24.60
N ARG A 130 -19.71 14.26 -23.77
CA ARG A 130 -20.42 14.17 -22.51
C ARG A 130 -19.82 15.11 -21.46
N TYR A 131 -20.61 15.41 -20.44
CA TYR A 131 -20.20 16.19 -19.29
C TYR A 131 -20.01 15.29 -18.06
N PRO A 132 -19.24 15.73 -17.03
CA PRO A 132 -18.95 14.91 -15.85
C PRO A 132 -20.20 14.33 -15.16
N HIS A 133 -21.28 15.10 -15.04
CA HIS A 133 -22.54 14.64 -14.42
C HIS A 133 -23.27 13.53 -15.21
N GLN A 134 -22.83 13.24 -16.44
CA GLN A 134 -23.37 12.17 -17.29
C GLN A 134 -22.54 10.89 -17.24
N LEU A 135 -21.54 10.85 -16.35
CA LEU A 135 -20.60 9.73 -16.21
C LEU A 135 -20.75 9.06 -14.84
N SER A 136 -20.50 7.74 -14.78
CA SER A 136 -20.31 7.06 -13.50
C SER A 136 -19.02 7.51 -12.81
N GLY A 137 -18.91 7.28 -11.50
CA GLY A 137 -17.70 7.62 -10.73
C GLY A 137 -16.41 7.04 -11.33
N GLY A 138 -16.43 5.76 -11.73
CA GLY A 138 -15.29 5.14 -12.39
C GLY A 138 -14.95 5.74 -13.76
N GLN A 139 -15.96 6.18 -14.52
CA GLN A 139 -15.72 6.91 -15.78
C GLN A 139 -15.10 8.29 -15.51
N GLN A 140 -15.57 8.99 -14.47
CA GLN A 140 -14.97 10.28 -14.07
C GLN A 140 -13.51 10.11 -13.66
N GLN A 141 -13.19 9.04 -12.93
CA GLN A 141 -11.82 8.72 -12.52
C GLN A 141 -10.91 8.46 -13.72
N ARG A 142 -11.38 7.71 -14.72
CA ARG A 142 -10.64 7.48 -15.97
C ARG A 142 -10.46 8.76 -16.79
N VAL A 143 -11.42 9.68 -16.78
CA VAL A 143 -11.24 11.02 -17.38
C VAL A 143 -10.19 11.84 -16.65
N ALA A 144 -10.15 11.80 -15.31
CA ALA A 144 -9.14 12.49 -14.53
C ALA A 144 -7.74 11.94 -14.81
N LEU A 145 -7.60 10.62 -14.95
CA LEU A 145 -6.36 9.97 -15.37
C LEU A 145 -5.94 10.40 -16.79
N ALA A 146 -6.85 10.37 -17.76
CA ALA A 146 -6.58 10.82 -19.12
C ALA A 146 -6.13 12.29 -19.16
N ARG A 147 -6.74 13.16 -18.33
CA ARG A 147 -6.34 14.56 -18.18
C ARG A 147 -4.93 14.68 -17.60
N ALA A 148 -4.59 13.87 -16.60
CA ALA A 148 -3.26 13.86 -15.99
C ALA A 148 -2.18 13.39 -16.98
N LEU A 149 -2.51 12.42 -17.85
CA LEU A 149 -1.61 11.88 -18.87
C LEU A 149 -1.51 12.76 -20.14
N ALA A 150 -2.44 13.68 -20.35
CA ALA A 150 -2.49 14.47 -21.58
C ALA A 150 -1.22 15.24 -21.91
N PRO A 151 -0.55 15.91 -20.94
CA PRO A 151 0.70 16.64 -21.18
C PRO A 151 1.93 15.74 -21.35
N ASP A 152 1.78 14.42 -21.44
CA ASP A 152 2.87 13.45 -21.47
C ASP A 152 3.83 13.61 -20.28
N PRO A 153 3.31 13.41 -19.04
CA PRO A 153 4.12 13.60 -17.84
C PRO A 153 5.13 12.47 -17.66
N GLU A 154 6.27 12.79 -17.05
CA GLU A 154 7.29 11.82 -16.70
C GLU A 154 6.94 11.05 -15.41
N ILE A 155 6.10 11.67 -14.55
CA ILE A 155 5.66 11.15 -13.26
C ILE A 155 4.16 11.39 -13.12
N VAL A 156 3.43 10.41 -12.59
CA VAL A 156 2.01 10.51 -12.27
C VAL A 156 1.80 10.29 -10.77
N LEU A 157 1.13 11.22 -10.14
CA LEU A 157 0.78 11.19 -8.73
C LEU A 157 -0.73 10.96 -8.60
N LEU A 158 -1.12 9.99 -7.77
CA LEU A 158 -2.52 9.63 -7.53
C LEU A 158 -2.81 9.75 -6.02
N ASP A 159 -3.72 10.67 -5.68
CA ASP A 159 -4.10 10.95 -4.29
C ASP A 159 -5.45 10.28 -3.98
N GLU A 160 -5.41 9.12 -3.32
CA GLU A 160 -6.58 8.29 -2.96
C GLU A 160 -7.62 8.15 -4.09
N PRO A 161 -7.21 7.76 -5.31
CA PRO A 161 -8.04 7.88 -6.50
C PRO A 161 -9.28 6.99 -6.51
N PHE A 162 -9.36 5.98 -5.65
CA PHE A 162 -10.46 5.01 -5.66
C PHE A 162 -11.38 5.14 -4.43
N SER A 163 -11.12 6.08 -3.53
CA SER A 163 -11.84 6.23 -2.24
C SER A 163 -13.34 6.50 -2.40
N SER A 164 -13.74 7.20 -3.48
CA SER A 164 -15.14 7.54 -3.75
C SER A 164 -15.91 6.48 -4.56
N LEU A 165 -15.27 5.35 -4.90
CA LEU A 165 -15.90 4.27 -5.68
C LEU A 165 -16.51 3.20 -4.78
N ASP A 166 -17.65 2.64 -5.21
CA ASP A 166 -18.21 1.46 -4.58
C ASP A 166 -17.29 0.23 -4.74
N ALA A 167 -17.45 -0.76 -3.87
CA ALA A 167 -16.57 -1.93 -3.81
C ALA A 167 -16.56 -2.75 -5.12
N SER A 168 -17.71 -2.86 -5.79
CA SER A 168 -17.85 -3.65 -7.02
C SER A 168 -17.11 -3.03 -8.21
N LEU A 169 -17.14 -1.71 -8.31
CA LEU A 169 -16.48 -0.94 -9.36
C LEU A 169 -14.98 -0.74 -9.08
N ARG A 170 -14.58 -0.68 -7.81
CA ARG A 170 -13.21 -0.37 -7.40
C ARG A 170 -12.18 -1.34 -7.98
N ALA A 171 -12.45 -2.66 -7.93
CA ALA A 171 -11.53 -3.68 -8.43
C ALA A 171 -11.27 -3.55 -9.94
N SER A 172 -12.32 -3.33 -10.75
CA SER A 172 -12.17 -3.17 -12.21
C SER A 172 -11.46 -1.86 -12.57
N VAL A 173 -11.81 -0.76 -11.90
CA VAL A 173 -11.17 0.55 -12.16
C VAL A 173 -9.70 0.54 -11.75
N ARG A 174 -9.33 -0.14 -10.64
CA ARG A 174 -7.92 -0.34 -10.25
C ARG A 174 -7.13 -1.04 -11.35
N ALA A 175 -7.65 -2.15 -11.88
CA ALA A 175 -7.00 -2.90 -12.95
C ALA A 175 -6.81 -2.06 -14.21
N ASP A 176 -7.85 -1.32 -14.62
CA ASP A 176 -7.81 -0.44 -15.79
C ASP A 176 -6.78 0.70 -15.62
N VAL A 177 -6.81 1.39 -14.47
CA VAL A 177 -5.87 2.48 -14.15
C VAL A 177 -4.43 1.97 -14.12
N HIS A 178 -4.19 0.82 -13.48
CA HIS A 178 -2.87 0.19 -13.45
C HIS A 178 -2.39 -0.16 -14.86
N GLY A 179 -3.24 -0.79 -15.68
CA GLY A 179 -2.92 -1.12 -17.07
C GLY A 179 -2.55 0.10 -17.92
N VAL A 180 -3.33 1.18 -17.80
CA VAL A 180 -3.07 2.45 -18.49
C VAL A 180 -1.73 3.07 -18.09
N LEU A 181 -1.42 3.13 -16.80
CA LEU A 181 -0.16 3.68 -16.30
C LEU A 181 1.06 2.86 -16.73
N ARG A 182 0.93 1.52 -16.74
CA ARG A 182 1.96 0.61 -17.27
C ARG A 182 2.20 0.82 -18.75
N LEU A 183 1.15 0.94 -19.54
CA LEU A 183 1.27 1.21 -21.00
C LEU A 183 1.88 2.58 -21.28
N ALA A 184 1.57 3.58 -20.47
CA ALA A 184 2.18 4.91 -20.57
C ALA A 184 3.66 4.93 -20.15
N GLY A 185 4.15 3.90 -19.46
CA GLY A 185 5.52 3.80 -18.97
C GLY A 185 5.91 4.87 -17.93
N ALA A 186 4.94 5.58 -17.36
CA ALA A 186 5.19 6.66 -16.41
C ALA A 186 5.61 6.12 -15.04
N THR A 187 6.51 6.81 -14.34
CA THR A 187 6.74 6.58 -12.92
C THR A 187 5.50 7.00 -12.14
N SER A 188 4.93 6.10 -11.36
CA SER A 188 3.64 6.33 -10.70
C SER A 188 3.78 6.24 -9.18
N ILE A 189 3.19 7.21 -8.47
CA ILE A 189 3.09 7.20 -7.01
C ILE A 189 1.61 7.25 -6.62
N LEU A 190 1.16 6.20 -5.96
CA LEU A 190 -0.19 6.10 -5.39
C LEU A 190 -0.12 6.37 -3.90
N VAL A 191 -0.95 7.28 -3.41
CA VAL A 191 -1.21 7.45 -1.99
C VAL A 191 -2.57 6.84 -1.68
N THR A 192 -2.61 5.97 -0.69
CA THR A 192 -3.85 5.29 -0.28
C THR A 192 -3.81 4.89 1.19
N HIS A 193 -4.98 4.64 1.77
CA HIS A 193 -5.16 3.97 3.06
C HIS A 193 -5.68 2.53 2.88
N ASP A 194 -5.97 2.11 1.63
CA ASP A 194 -6.47 0.78 1.28
C ASP A 194 -5.29 -0.16 1.00
N GLN A 195 -5.21 -1.24 1.78
CA GLN A 195 -4.16 -2.24 1.68
C GLN A 195 -4.23 -3.01 0.36
N ASP A 196 -5.45 -3.33 -0.11
CA ASP A 196 -5.64 -4.07 -1.36
C ASP A 196 -5.15 -3.27 -2.56
N GLU A 197 -5.32 -1.93 -2.55
CA GLU A 197 -4.78 -1.06 -3.58
C GLU A 197 -3.26 -1.11 -3.59
N ALA A 198 -2.63 -0.91 -2.43
CA ALA A 198 -1.19 -0.89 -2.31
C ALA A 198 -0.56 -2.25 -2.68
N LEU A 199 -1.10 -3.35 -2.13
CA LEU A 199 -0.53 -4.68 -2.31
C LEU A 199 -0.77 -5.27 -3.71
N SER A 200 -1.89 -4.90 -4.38
CA SER A 200 -2.24 -5.47 -5.69
C SER A 200 -1.66 -4.70 -6.88
N MET A 201 -1.34 -3.41 -6.73
CA MET A 201 -0.94 -2.55 -7.85
C MET A 201 0.56 -2.21 -7.86
N ALA A 202 1.20 -2.17 -6.70
CA ALA A 202 2.54 -1.59 -6.59
C ALA A 202 3.67 -2.59 -6.82
N ASP A 203 4.78 -2.12 -7.40
CA ASP A 203 6.06 -2.84 -7.44
C ASP A 203 6.75 -2.78 -6.07
N GLN A 204 6.58 -1.65 -5.37
CA GLN A 204 7.02 -1.45 -3.99
C GLN A 204 6.00 -0.64 -3.20
N VAL A 205 5.91 -0.93 -1.92
CA VAL A 205 5.02 -0.23 -0.98
C VAL A 205 5.87 0.40 0.13
N ALA A 206 5.69 1.70 0.32
CA ALA A 206 6.28 2.47 1.42
C ALA A 206 5.21 2.72 2.49
N ILE A 207 5.47 2.32 3.72
CA ILE A 207 4.56 2.54 4.85
C ILE A 207 4.92 3.84 5.54
N LEU A 208 4.02 4.82 5.47
CA LEU A 208 4.15 6.08 6.17
C LEU A 208 3.44 6.00 7.53
N ARG A 209 4.21 6.02 8.62
CA ARG A 209 3.73 5.94 10.01
C ARG A 209 4.48 6.94 10.89
N GLY A 210 3.74 7.75 11.65
CA GLY A 210 4.36 8.76 12.55
C GLY A 210 5.20 9.81 11.83
N GLY A 211 4.85 10.13 10.56
CA GLY A 211 5.57 11.14 9.76
C GLY A 211 6.88 10.65 9.14
N VAL A 212 7.20 9.35 9.21
CA VAL A 212 8.41 8.75 8.61
C VAL A 212 8.05 7.50 7.80
N ILE A 213 8.92 7.10 6.87
CA ILE A 213 8.79 5.80 6.20
C ILE A 213 9.26 4.71 7.18
N ALA A 214 8.32 3.94 7.72
CA ALA A 214 8.58 2.87 8.67
C ALA A 214 9.21 1.64 8.00
N GLN A 215 8.75 1.31 6.80
CA GLN A 215 9.28 0.21 5.97
C GLN A 215 8.96 0.45 4.50
N ILE A 216 9.85 0.03 3.62
CA ILE A 216 9.63 -0.02 2.18
C ILE A 216 10.07 -1.38 1.65
N ASN A 217 9.22 -2.04 0.86
CA ASN A 217 9.54 -3.34 0.28
C ASN A 217 8.58 -3.70 -0.87
N THR A 218 8.80 -4.84 -1.54
CA THR A 218 7.78 -5.42 -2.44
C THR A 218 6.54 -5.82 -1.62
N PRO A 219 5.34 -5.84 -2.22
CA PRO A 219 4.11 -6.23 -1.53
C PRO A 219 4.22 -7.56 -0.78
N SER A 220 4.74 -8.60 -1.43
CA SER A 220 4.89 -9.92 -0.82
C SER A 220 5.85 -9.94 0.37
N SER A 221 7.01 -9.27 0.24
CA SER A 221 7.98 -9.17 1.33
C SER A 221 7.43 -8.34 2.50
N LEU A 222 6.70 -7.26 2.22
CA LEU A 222 6.10 -6.43 3.24
C LEU A 222 5.04 -7.18 4.07
N TYR A 223 4.21 -8.00 3.40
CA TYR A 223 3.18 -8.82 4.04
C TYR A 223 3.77 -9.98 4.86
N SER A 224 4.81 -10.63 4.33
CA SER A 224 5.43 -11.81 4.95
C SER A 224 6.42 -11.46 6.06
N LEU A 225 7.16 -10.34 5.91
CA LEU A 225 8.23 -9.90 6.78
C LEU A 225 8.02 -8.45 7.26
N PRO A 226 6.90 -8.16 7.93
CA PRO A 226 6.67 -6.84 8.50
C PRO A 226 7.67 -6.57 9.63
N ARG A 227 8.11 -5.31 9.74
CA ARG A 227 9.13 -4.88 10.69
C ARG A 227 8.75 -5.12 12.15
N ASP A 228 7.46 -4.96 12.47
CA ASP A 228 6.92 -5.10 13.82
C ASP A 228 5.48 -5.63 13.80
N ALA A 229 4.98 -6.03 14.97
CA ALA A 229 3.65 -6.63 15.12
C ALA A 229 2.51 -5.64 14.78
N GLU A 230 2.69 -4.34 15.05
CA GLU A 230 1.72 -3.31 14.69
C GLU A 230 1.59 -3.18 13.18
N LEU A 231 2.73 -3.20 12.48
CA LEU A 231 2.74 -3.18 11.02
C LEU A 231 2.14 -4.47 10.43
N ALA A 232 2.39 -5.62 11.06
CA ALA A 232 1.77 -6.88 10.66
C ALA A 232 0.24 -6.81 10.69
N GLN A 233 -0.34 -6.27 11.76
CA GLN A 233 -1.78 -6.07 11.91
C GLN A 233 -2.32 -4.97 10.99
N PHE A 234 -1.53 -3.92 10.76
CA PHE A 234 -1.90 -2.87 9.81
C PHE A 234 -1.97 -3.37 8.35
N LEU A 235 -1.19 -4.38 7.97
CA LEU A 235 -1.16 -4.94 6.61
C LEU A 235 -2.19 -6.05 6.36
N GLY A 236 -2.88 -6.49 7.39
CA GLY A 236 -3.89 -7.53 7.32
C GLY A 236 -4.08 -8.26 8.64
N GLU A 237 -5.07 -9.11 8.72
CA GLU A 237 -5.29 -9.93 9.92
C GLU A 237 -4.05 -10.77 10.24
N ALA A 238 -3.69 -10.84 11.52
CA ALA A 238 -2.55 -11.60 12.01
C ALA A 238 -2.85 -12.17 13.39
N ASN A 239 -2.64 -13.46 13.56
CA ASN A 239 -2.65 -14.11 14.86
C ASN A 239 -1.30 -13.86 15.53
N LEU A 240 -1.29 -13.17 16.66
CA LEU A 240 -0.08 -12.91 17.46
C LEU A 240 -0.08 -13.83 18.66
N VAL A 241 0.92 -14.68 18.76
CA VAL A 241 1.08 -15.62 19.88
C VAL A 241 2.46 -15.48 20.51
N GLU A 242 2.57 -15.83 21.80
CA GLU A 242 3.85 -15.85 22.49
C GLU A 242 4.63 -17.12 22.15
N GLY A 243 5.96 -17.03 22.13
CA GLY A 243 6.84 -18.16 21.89
C GLY A 243 8.22 -17.96 22.50
N THR A 244 9.03 -19.02 22.44
CA THR A 244 10.43 -18.98 22.87
C THR A 244 11.30 -19.57 21.77
N VAL A 245 12.29 -18.81 21.31
CA VAL A 245 13.21 -19.26 20.26
C VAL A 245 14.17 -20.30 20.84
N SER A 246 14.31 -21.41 20.11
CA SER A 246 15.28 -22.47 20.37
C SER A 246 15.96 -22.89 19.07
N GLY A 247 17.12 -22.33 18.80
CA GLY A 247 17.87 -22.57 17.56
C GLY A 247 17.17 -22.03 16.31
N LYS A 248 16.70 -22.92 15.42
CA LYS A 248 16.02 -22.56 14.16
C LYS A 248 14.49 -22.62 14.25
N THR A 249 13.94 -22.95 15.41
CA THR A 249 12.50 -23.06 15.63
C THR A 249 12.07 -22.15 16.77
N VAL A 250 10.78 -21.85 16.80
CA VAL A 250 10.13 -21.18 17.92
C VAL A 250 9.09 -22.11 18.54
N GLN A 251 9.21 -22.33 19.83
CA GLN A 251 8.25 -23.11 20.61
C GLN A 251 7.08 -22.21 20.99
N THR A 252 5.89 -22.63 20.68
CA THR A 252 4.63 -21.90 20.95
C THR A 252 3.57 -22.86 21.47
N ALA A 253 2.46 -22.34 21.94
CA ALA A 253 1.29 -23.15 22.27
C ALA A 253 0.62 -23.77 21.00
N LEU A 254 1.00 -23.35 19.80
CA LEU A 254 0.61 -23.97 18.52
C LEU A 254 1.58 -25.07 18.06
N GLY A 255 2.62 -25.36 18.86
CA GLY A 255 3.68 -26.33 18.56
C GLY A 255 5.02 -25.68 18.22
N ASP A 256 5.97 -26.51 17.77
CA ASP A 256 7.30 -26.08 17.33
C ASP A 256 7.21 -25.62 15.87
N LEU A 257 7.43 -24.34 15.61
CA LEU A 257 7.23 -23.71 14.30
C LEU A 257 8.60 -23.32 13.69
N ALA A 258 8.74 -23.47 12.39
CA ALA A 258 9.90 -22.98 11.64
C ALA A 258 9.83 -21.44 11.54
N MET A 259 10.97 -20.77 11.75
CA MET A 259 11.05 -19.32 11.61
C MET A 259 11.34 -18.92 10.16
N ALA A 260 10.69 -17.85 9.68
CA ALA A 260 11.00 -17.22 8.40
C ALA A 260 12.43 -16.62 8.44
N ALA A 261 13.07 -16.54 7.27
CA ALA A 261 14.33 -15.84 7.14
C ALA A 261 14.15 -14.34 7.43
N GLY A 262 14.84 -13.84 8.44
CA GLY A 262 14.75 -12.44 8.86
C GLY A 262 15.57 -12.22 10.15
N PRO A 263 15.61 -10.98 10.65
CA PRO A 263 16.27 -10.68 11.92
C PRO A 263 15.48 -11.30 13.08
N ALA A 264 15.82 -12.53 13.44
CA ALA A 264 15.27 -13.22 14.60
C ALA A 264 16.31 -13.25 15.74
N PRO A 265 15.88 -13.15 17.01
CA PRO A 265 16.77 -13.38 18.12
C PRO A 265 17.26 -14.83 18.12
N SER A 266 18.48 -15.06 18.57
CA SER A 266 19.06 -16.41 18.62
C SER A 266 18.46 -17.28 19.73
N ALA A 267 17.85 -16.68 20.75
CA ALA A 267 17.17 -17.34 21.86
C ALA A 267 16.31 -16.34 22.64
N GLY A 268 15.36 -16.84 23.42
CA GLY A 268 14.54 -16.06 24.36
C GLY A 268 13.08 -15.88 23.92
N PRO A 269 12.32 -15.12 24.72
CA PRO A 269 10.90 -14.90 24.46
C PRO A 269 10.67 -14.02 23.25
N VAL A 270 9.69 -14.37 22.43
CA VAL A 270 9.32 -13.67 21.20
C VAL A 270 7.82 -13.59 21.03
N ARG A 271 7.38 -12.59 20.27
CA ARG A 271 6.05 -12.55 19.68
C ARG A 271 6.11 -13.17 18.28
N VAL A 272 5.20 -14.07 18.01
CA VAL A 272 5.12 -14.84 16.77
C VAL A 272 3.90 -14.41 15.98
N MET A 273 4.07 -14.11 14.69
CA MET A 273 2.97 -13.85 13.77
C MET A 273 2.65 -15.11 12.98
N VAL A 274 1.37 -15.49 13.00
CA VAL A 274 0.80 -16.52 12.12
C VAL A 274 -0.31 -15.87 11.31
N ARG A 275 -0.18 -15.86 9.99
CA ARG A 275 -1.23 -15.33 9.11
C ARG A 275 -2.44 -16.28 9.11
N PRO A 276 -3.68 -15.76 8.94
CA PRO A 276 -4.89 -16.60 8.93
C PRO A 276 -4.85 -17.76 7.93
N GLU A 277 -4.23 -17.55 6.77
CA GLU A 277 -4.05 -18.55 5.71
C GLU A 277 -2.96 -19.59 6.00
N GLN A 278 -2.12 -19.37 7.01
CA GLN A 278 -1.15 -20.36 7.49
C GLN A 278 -1.77 -21.34 8.48
N LEU A 279 -2.95 -21.05 9.01
CA LEU A 279 -3.68 -21.95 9.90
C LEU A 279 -4.52 -22.93 9.08
N ILE A 280 -4.36 -24.22 9.39
CA ILE A 280 -5.09 -25.31 8.76
C ILE A 280 -6.05 -25.87 9.78
N LEU A 281 -7.33 -25.98 9.39
CA LEU A 281 -8.36 -26.67 10.16
C LEU A 281 -8.48 -28.12 9.70
N GLY A 282 -8.41 -29.03 10.66
CA GLY A 282 -8.70 -30.45 10.47
C GLY A 282 -9.81 -30.93 11.40
N ASP A 283 -10.16 -32.22 11.31
CA ASP A 283 -11.09 -32.84 12.25
C ASP A 283 -10.54 -32.82 13.67
N ALA A 284 -11.39 -32.99 14.66
CA ALA A 284 -10.99 -33.01 16.08
C ALA A 284 -9.89 -34.05 16.42
N ALA A 285 -9.73 -35.08 15.59
CA ALA A 285 -8.67 -36.09 15.71
C ALA A 285 -7.36 -35.72 14.98
N THR A 286 -7.35 -34.62 14.19
CA THR A 286 -6.19 -34.18 13.44
C THR A 286 -5.14 -33.63 14.43
N PRO A 287 -3.83 -33.95 14.26
CA PRO A 287 -2.78 -33.39 15.09
C PRO A 287 -2.80 -31.86 15.06
N GLY A 288 -2.78 -31.23 16.24
CA GLY A 288 -2.83 -29.77 16.38
C GLY A 288 -3.48 -29.36 17.69
N VAL A 289 -3.78 -28.08 17.81
CA VAL A 289 -4.44 -27.52 18.99
C VAL A 289 -5.94 -27.71 18.88
N SER A 290 -6.53 -28.47 19.84
CA SER A 290 -7.99 -28.65 19.93
C SER A 290 -8.65 -27.28 20.15
N SER A 291 -9.61 -26.95 19.31
CA SER A 291 -10.28 -25.65 19.29
C SER A 291 -11.77 -25.81 19.00
N VAL A 292 -12.56 -24.83 19.39
CA VAL A 292 -13.99 -24.77 19.14
C VAL A 292 -14.30 -23.61 18.19
N VAL A 293 -15.03 -23.88 17.10
CA VAL A 293 -15.49 -22.86 16.17
C VAL A 293 -16.42 -21.86 16.88
N ARG A 294 -16.12 -20.57 16.78
CA ARG A 294 -16.93 -19.47 17.34
C ARG A 294 -17.81 -18.82 16.29
N SER A 295 -17.23 -18.53 15.11
CA SER A 295 -17.97 -17.96 13.98
C SER A 295 -17.44 -18.48 12.66
N TYR A 296 -18.27 -18.42 11.65
CA TYR A 296 -17.97 -18.75 10.26
C TYR A 296 -18.57 -17.67 9.37
N GLU A 297 -17.73 -16.90 8.68
CA GLU A 297 -18.12 -15.83 7.78
C GLU A 297 -17.72 -16.20 6.35
N TYR A 298 -18.71 -16.36 5.47
CA TYR A 298 -18.48 -16.79 4.08
C TYR A 298 -18.47 -15.61 3.11
N PHE A 299 -17.42 -15.51 2.29
CA PHE A 299 -17.22 -14.45 1.31
C PHE A 299 -17.30 -14.93 -0.15
N GLY A 300 -17.81 -16.13 -0.40
CA GLY A 300 -17.97 -16.70 -1.74
C GLY A 300 -16.77 -17.54 -2.17
N HIS A 301 -15.59 -16.97 -2.27
CA HIS A 301 -14.35 -17.66 -2.66
C HIS A 301 -13.54 -18.19 -1.48
N ASP A 302 -13.73 -17.61 -0.31
CA ASP A 302 -13.10 -18.03 0.95
C ASP A 302 -14.06 -17.85 2.12
N ALA A 303 -13.62 -18.27 3.30
CA ALA A 303 -14.31 -18.02 4.56
C ALA A 303 -13.30 -17.67 5.66
N VAL A 304 -13.73 -16.80 6.57
CA VAL A 304 -13.03 -16.50 7.82
C VAL A 304 -13.69 -17.28 8.95
N VAL A 305 -12.89 -18.06 9.65
CA VAL A 305 -13.33 -18.90 10.77
C VAL A 305 -12.63 -18.41 12.03
N ARG A 306 -13.38 -18.03 13.06
CA ARG A 306 -12.83 -17.74 14.38
C ARG A 306 -12.92 -18.96 15.24
N VAL A 307 -11.82 -19.39 15.83
CA VAL A 307 -11.75 -20.56 16.69
C VAL A 307 -11.15 -20.21 18.04
N LEU A 308 -11.72 -20.76 19.09
CA LEU A 308 -11.21 -20.63 20.46
C LEU A 308 -10.48 -21.91 20.86
N PRO A 309 -9.15 -21.84 21.08
CA PRO A 309 -8.39 -22.98 21.59
C PRO A 309 -8.89 -23.43 22.96
N GLU A 310 -9.03 -24.76 23.15
CA GLU A 310 -9.45 -25.35 24.45
C GLU A 310 -8.34 -25.34 25.48
N ASN A 311 -7.08 -25.24 25.05
CA ASN A 311 -5.92 -25.12 25.92
C ASN A 311 -5.76 -23.65 26.34
N GLY A 312 -6.03 -23.31 27.59
CA GLY A 312 -5.84 -21.94 28.10
C GLY A 312 -4.40 -21.47 27.91
N GLY A 313 -4.16 -20.47 27.07
CA GLY A 313 -2.83 -19.92 26.74
C GLY A 313 -2.74 -19.31 25.35
N LEU A 314 -3.76 -19.51 24.52
CA LEU A 314 -3.88 -18.89 23.22
C LEU A 314 -5.10 -17.97 23.17
N PRO A 315 -5.01 -16.82 22.46
CA PRO A 315 -6.17 -16.00 22.17
C PRO A 315 -7.09 -16.72 21.17
N GLU A 316 -8.25 -16.14 20.88
CA GLU A 316 -9.06 -16.53 19.74
C GLU A 316 -8.20 -16.39 18.47
N LEU A 317 -8.25 -17.44 17.64
CA LEU A 317 -7.49 -17.48 16.37
C LEU A 317 -8.41 -17.22 15.19
N VAL A 318 -7.90 -16.45 14.24
CA VAL A 318 -8.55 -16.20 12.95
C VAL A 318 -7.92 -17.10 11.91
N VAL A 319 -8.73 -17.90 11.24
CA VAL A 319 -8.31 -18.84 10.19
C VAL A 319 -9.00 -18.46 8.88
N ARG A 320 -8.26 -18.41 7.78
CA ARG A 320 -8.81 -18.21 6.45
C ARG A 320 -8.74 -19.51 5.66
N ILE A 321 -9.90 -19.97 5.19
CA ILE A 321 -10.02 -21.22 4.43
C ILE A 321 -10.59 -20.96 3.04
N THR A 322 -10.08 -21.67 2.03
CA THR A 322 -10.60 -21.64 0.66
C THR A 322 -11.43 -22.89 0.40
N GLY A 323 -12.71 -22.72 0.09
CA GLY A 323 -13.65 -23.85 -0.13
C GLY A 323 -14.01 -24.57 1.16
N GLY A 324 -14.65 -25.71 1.02
CA GLY A 324 -15.08 -26.58 2.14
C GLY A 324 -16.55 -26.42 2.54
N ALA A 325 -17.03 -27.34 3.36
CA ALA A 325 -18.37 -27.25 3.92
C ALA A 325 -18.43 -26.18 5.03
N PRO A 326 -19.57 -25.47 5.18
CA PRO A 326 -19.76 -24.53 6.26
C PRO A 326 -19.53 -25.16 7.63
N LEU A 327 -18.73 -24.53 8.46
CA LEU A 327 -18.50 -24.96 9.84
C LEU A 327 -19.55 -24.34 10.77
N VAL A 328 -20.15 -25.19 11.61
CA VAL A 328 -21.14 -24.70 12.57
C VAL A 328 -20.45 -24.25 13.86
N PRO A 329 -20.84 -23.09 14.45
CA PRO A 329 -20.37 -22.73 15.78
C PRO A 329 -20.57 -23.83 16.81
N GLY A 330 -19.57 -24.09 17.66
CA GLY A 330 -19.56 -25.22 18.59
C GLY A 330 -18.88 -26.48 18.06
N THR A 331 -18.58 -26.58 16.76
CA THR A 331 -17.83 -27.70 16.19
C THR A 331 -16.40 -27.71 16.74
N ARG A 332 -15.93 -28.91 17.17
CA ARG A 332 -14.52 -29.10 17.54
C ARG A 332 -13.65 -29.36 16.32
N VAL A 333 -12.53 -28.70 16.25
CA VAL A 333 -11.55 -28.76 15.15
C VAL A 333 -10.13 -28.84 15.72
N GLY A 334 -9.23 -29.50 14.99
CA GLY A 334 -7.79 -29.40 15.24
C GLY A 334 -7.19 -28.22 14.43
N VAL A 335 -6.35 -27.40 15.06
CA VAL A 335 -5.66 -26.28 14.42
C VAL A 335 -4.18 -26.56 14.34
N SER A 336 -3.61 -26.52 13.15
CA SER A 336 -2.17 -26.65 12.92
C SER A 336 -1.64 -25.48 12.08
N VAL A 337 -0.31 -25.24 12.13
CA VAL A 337 0.34 -24.16 11.39
C VAL A 337 1.11 -24.73 10.22
N HIS A 338 0.99 -24.13 9.05
CA HIS A 338 1.74 -24.46 7.86
C HIS A 338 2.73 -23.34 7.50
N GLY A 339 3.94 -23.72 7.08
CA GLY A 339 4.97 -22.76 6.64
C GLY A 339 5.77 -22.16 7.79
N ALA A 340 6.62 -21.19 7.45
CA ALA A 340 7.47 -20.50 8.39
C ALA A 340 6.77 -19.24 8.93
N VAL A 341 7.06 -18.88 10.19
CA VAL A 341 6.43 -17.78 10.91
C VAL A 341 7.42 -16.64 11.17
N MET A 342 6.94 -15.40 11.16
CA MET A 342 7.72 -14.24 11.54
C MET A 342 7.73 -14.09 13.07
N VAL A 343 8.89 -13.69 13.62
CA VAL A 343 9.08 -13.52 15.07
C VAL A 343 9.75 -12.18 15.38
N TRP A 344 9.37 -11.56 16.51
CA TRP A 344 10.02 -10.37 17.04
C TRP A 344 10.34 -10.56 18.52
N PRO A 345 11.43 -9.97 19.04
CA PRO A 345 11.72 -9.99 20.47
C PRO A 345 10.57 -9.41 21.30
N THR A 346 10.20 -10.06 22.41
CA THR A 346 9.35 -9.45 23.44
C THR A 346 10.23 -8.61 24.36
N GLY A 347 10.23 -7.30 24.24
CA GLY A 347 10.98 -6.40 25.12
C GLY A 347 11.09 -5.00 24.53
N ASP A 348 10.98 -3.99 25.38
CA ASP A 348 11.00 -2.55 25.12
C ASP A 348 12.24 -2.09 24.33
N ARG A 349 12.25 -2.28 23.05
CA ARG A 349 12.99 -1.44 22.12
C ARG A 349 12.22 -1.39 20.81
N GLU A 350 11.29 -0.45 20.73
CA GLU A 350 10.97 0.11 19.42
C GLU A 350 12.29 0.51 18.75
N PRO A 351 12.60 0.00 17.56
CA PRO A 351 13.80 0.43 16.85
C PRO A 351 13.69 1.94 16.64
N ARG A 352 14.68 2.69 17.10
CA ARG A 352 14.76 4.13 16.89
C ARG A 352 14.65 4.44 15.41
N PRO A 353 13.93 5.51 15.00
CA PRO A 353 13.97 5.99 13.62
C PRO A 353 15.44 6.18 13.22
N GLY A 354 15.86 5.54 12.10
CA GLY A 354 17.24 5.65 11.60
C GLY A 354 18.16 4.44 11.81
N ALA A 355 17.78 3.41 12.57
CA ALA A 355 18.63 2.22 12.78
C ALA A 355 18.78 1.27 11.57
N TRP A 356 18.09 1.54 10.47
CA TRP A 356 18.01 0.69 9.27
C TRP A 356 19.05 0.96 8.18
N GLU A 357 19.80 2.06 8.27
CA GLU A 357 20.86 2.36 7.29
C GLU A 357 21.99 1.32 7.30
N SER A 358 22.30 0.76 8.47
CA SER A 358 23.35 -0.27 8.60
C SER A 358 22.91 -1.68 8.13
N GLU A 359 21.62 -1.94 7.94
CA GLU A 359 21.12 -3.24 7.45
C GLU A 359 20.99 -3.28 5.92
N ARG A 360 20.78 -2.15 5.23
CA ARG A 360 20.79 -2.08 3.76
C ARG A 360 22.14 -2.55 3.18
N GLU A 361 23.23 -2.15 3.79
CA GLU A 361 24.59 -2.56 3.33
C GLU A 361 24.86 -4.06 3.46
N ARG A 362 24.23 -4.75 4.41
CA ARG A 362 24.44 -6.20 4.62
C ARG A 362 23.60 -7.08 3.67
N ILE A 363 22.46 -6.61 3.19
CA ILE A 363 21.58 -7.38 2.30
C ILE A 363 22.00 -7.22 0.83
N THR A 364 22.69 -6.13 0.47
CA THR A 364 23.17 -5.88 -0.90
C THR A 364 24.49 -6.65 -1.21
N HIS A 365 25.13 -7.25 -0.21
CA HIS A 365 26.39 -8.00 -0.34
C HIS A 365 26.27 -9.47 0.07
N ALA A 366 25.07 -10.02 0.23
CA ALA A 366 24.76 -11.45 0.39
C ALA A 366 23.91 -11.94 -0.80
#